data_0670a863a38d42c861bce88513b6d386
#
_entry.id   0670a863a38d42c861bce88513b6d386
#
_cell.length_a   1.000
_cell.length_b   1.000
_cell.length_c   1.000
_cell.angle_alpha   90.00
_cell.angle_beta   90.00
_cell.angle_gamma   90.00
#
_symmetry.space_group_name_H-M   'P 1'
#
loop_
_entity.id
_entity.type
_entity.pdbx_description
1 polymer ?
#
loop_
_entity_poly.entity_id
_entity_poly.type
_entity_poly.pdbx_seq_one_letter_code
_entity_poly.pdbx_strand_id
1 'polypeptide(L)'
;MRGPETCGDLFARARVCSPSIGIDAALESMGTDETGNMAVPTHEDRAAIGWYSASAVIGGQQGNAVLAGHVDYPYDAPALATLYTAQPGQKLWVSDGTGGVFSYTVTTVREPTPRDAPPRNIFELNGAPGLSLVTCSGDYVQPDGSPSWSYTNNLIVDLALDPETVPVP
;
A
#
# COMPACT_ATOMS: atom_id res chain seq x y z
N MET A 1 -7.43 18.19 -5.87
CA MET A 1 -7.30 18.37 -4.38
C MET A 1 -5.83 18.55 -4.03
N ARG A 2 -5.52 19.43 -3.14
CA ARG A 2 -4.17 19.52 -2.59
C ARG A 2 -4.05 18.55 -1.42
N GLY A 3 -2.96 17.81 -1.37
CA GLY A 3 -2.62 17.03 -0.18
C GLY A 3 -2.24 17.94 1.00
N PRO A 4 -2.02 17.38 2.20
CA PRO A 4 -1.59 18.14 3.35
C PRO A 4 -0.19 18.73 3.11
N GLU A 5 0.05 19.90 3.63
CA GLU A 5 1.33 20.63 3.48
C GLU A 5 2.56 19.80 3.89
N THR A 6 2.37 18.89 4.85
CA THR A 6 3.42 17.99 5.35
C THR A 6 3.83 16.89 4.37
N CYS A 7 3.04 16.65 3.32
CA CYS A 7 3.37 15.68 2.26
C CYS A 7 4.22 16.30 1.13
N GLY A 8 4.52 17.60 1.20
CA GLY A 8 5.20 18.31 0.13
C GLY A 8 4.34 18.39 -1.16
N ASP A 9 5.01 18.53 -2.31
CA ASP A 9 4.30 18.63 -3.58
C ASP A 9 3.94 17.25 -4.12
N LEU A 10 2.70 16.83 -3.87
CA LEU A 10 2.16 15.57 -4.36
C LEU A 10 1.98 15.54 -5.88
N PHE A 11 1.92 16.69 -6.54
CA PHE A 11 1.79 16.74 -8.01
C PHE A 11 3.11 16.48 -8.74
N ALA A 12 4.24 16.68 -8.07
CA ALA A 12 5.55 16.61 -8.71
C ALA A 12 5.99 15.20 -9.07
N ARG A 13 5.49 14.18 -8.38
CA ARG A 13 5.88 12.77 -8.59
C ARG A 13 4.85 11.80 -8.00
N ALA A 14 4.89 10.54 -8.46
CA ALA A 14 4.09 9.46 -7.88
C ALA A 14 4.52 9.20 -6.42
N ARG A 15 3.55 9.24 -5.49
CA ARG A 15 3.83 9.25 -4.06
C ARG A 15 2.64 8.80 -3.23
N VAL A 16 2.92 8.20 -2.09
CA VAL A 16 1.92 7.86 -1.07
C VAL A 16 2.27 8.61 0.22
N CYS A 17 1.31 9.33 0.78
CA CYS A 17 1.53 10.11 1.99
C CYS A 17 0.34 10.03 2.95
N SER A 18 0.64 9.78 4.21
CA SER A 18 -0.31 9.86 5.32
C SER A 18 0.41 10.37 6.56
N PRO A 19 0.33 11.67 6.86
CA PRO A 19 0.99 12.23 8.06
C PRO A 19 0.53 11.58 9.36
N SER A 20 -0.76 11.27 9.47
CA SER A 20 -1.33 10.66 10.68
C SER A 20 -0.88 9.22 10.93
N ILE A 21 -0.54 8.47 9.87
CA ILE A 21 0.00 7.12 9.98
C ILE A 21 1.53 7.13 9.95
N GLY A 22 2.15 8.21 9.48
CA GLY A 22 3.59 8.32 9.34
C GLY A 22 4.13 7.71 8.05
N ILE A 23 3.33 7.75 6.96
CA ILE A 23 3.72 7.26 5.64
C ILE A 23 4.09 8.43 4.75
N ASP A 24 5.25 8.32 4.10
CA ASP A 24 5.72 9.23 3.08
C ASP A 24 6.70 8.50 2.17
N ALA A 25 6.22 8.00 1.04
CA ALA A 25 6.98 7.10 0.20
C ALA A 25 6.76 7.36 -1.29
N ALA A 26 7.80 7.11 -2.09
CA ALA A 26 7.66 7.03 -3.55
C ALA A 26 6.74 5.87 -3.92
N LEU A 27 5.96 6.05 -4.97
CA LEU A 27 5.08 5.02 -5.52
C LEU A 27 5.66 4.51 -6.85
N GLU A 28 5.79 3.19 -6.95
CA GLU A 28 6.27 2.50 -8.14
C GLU A 28 5.20 1.55 -8.68
N SER A 29 5.09 1.43 -9.99
CA SER A 29 4.25 0.40 -10.61
C SER A 29 4.98 -0.93 -10.61
N MET A 30 4.35 -1.94 -10.02
CA MET A 30 4.89 -3.29 -9.93
C MET A 30 3.99 -4.28 -10.65
N GLY A 31 4.59 -5.23 -11.32
CA GLY A 31 3.87 -6.32 -11.99
C GLY A 31 3.81 -7.58 -11.13
N THR A 32 3.81 -8.70 -11.83
CA THR A 32 3.86 -10.04 -11.26
C THR A 32 5.30 -10.53 -11.29
N ASP A 33 5.76 -11.18 -10.24
CA ASP A 33 7.08 -11.80 -10.20
C ASP A 33 7.15 -13.10 -11.03
N GLU A 34 8.32 -13.72 -11.09
CA GLU A 34 8.56 -14.94 -11.87
C GLU A 34 7.73 -16.14 -11.38
N THR A 35 7.23 -16.08 -10.14
CA THR A 35 6.40 -17.14 -9.54
C THR A 35 4.90 -16.89 -9.70
N GLY A 36 4.50 -15.77 -10.31
CA GLY A 36 3.10 -15.39 -10.50
C GLY A 36 2.49 -14.62 -9.32
N ASN A 37 3.29 -14.25 -8.32
CA ASN A 37 2.84 -13.44 -7.20
C ASN A 37 3.00 -11.94 -7.50
N MET A 38 2.29 -11.13 -6.73
CA MET A 38 2.47 -9.69 -6.76
C MET A 38 3.91 -9.34 -6.42
N ALA A 39 4.61 -8.66 -7.33
CA ALA A 39 5.94 -8.13 -7.05
C ALA A 39 5.86 -7.00 -6.02
N VAL A 40 6.90 -6.85 -5.22
CA VAL A 40 7.06 -5.76 -4.26
C VAL A 40 8.37 -5.02 -4.54
N PRO A 41 8.53 -3.77 -4.09
CA PRO A 41 9.81 -3.07 -4.22
C PRO A 41 10.96 -3.92 -3.66
N THR A 42 12.13 -3.77 -4.26
CA THR A 42 13.31 -4.58 -3.86
C THR A 42 13.77 -4.24 -2.45
N HIS A 43 14.58 -5.09 -1.87
CA HIS A 43 15.21 -4.81 -0.57
C HIS A 43 16.10 -3.55 -0.60
N GLU A 44 16.59 -3.16 -1.75
CA GLU A 44 17.37 -1.94 -1.95
C GLU A 44 16.49 -0.70 -1.96
N ASP A 45 15.19 -0.85 -2.28
CA ASP A 45 14.22 0.25 -2.31
C ASP A 45 13.09 0.04 -1.29
N ARG A 46 13.45 -0.11 -0.03
CA ARG A 46 12.51 -0.31 1.08
C ARG A 46 11.68 0.92 1.40
N ALA A 47 12.12 2.10 0.99
CA ALA A 47 11.41 3.35 1.16
C ALA A 47 10.28 3.56 0.14
N ALA A 48 10.17 2.70 -0.88
CA ALA A 48 9.13 2.76 -1.89
C ALA A 48 7.93 1.87 -1.54
N ILE A 49 6.78 2.25 -2.07
CA ILE A 49 5.54 1.45 -2.09
C ILE A 49 5.28 1.04 -3.53
N GLY A 50 4.96 -0.24 -3.74
CA GLY A 50 4.60 -0.79 -5.04
C GLY A 50 3.08 -0.83 -5.21
N TRP A 51 2.58 -0.30 -6.33
CA TRP A 51 1.22 -0.54 -6.79
C TRP A 51 1.21 -1.77 -7.71
N TYR A 52 0.39 -2.76 -7.35
CA TYR A 52 0.20 -3.94 -8.19
C TYR A 52 -0.64 -3.55 -9.42
N SER A 53 0.02 -3.43 -10.56
CA SER A 53 -0.58 -2.92 -11.79
C SER A 53 -1.71 -3.80 -12.37
N ALA A 54 -1.81 -5.06 -11.95
CA ALA A 54 -2.92 -5.97 -12.26
C ALA A 54 -4.14 -5.78 -11.33
N SER A 55 -4.00 -5.02 -10.25
CA SER A 55 -5.13 -4.61 -9.41
C SER A 55 -5.88 -3.43 -10.03
N ALA A 56 -6.95 -2.97 -9.39
CA ALA A 56 -7.69 -1.82 -9.89
C ALA A 56 -6.83 -0.55 -9.94
N VAL A 57 -7.20 0.37 -10.82
CA VAL A 57 -6.49 1.64 -11.00
C VAL A 57 -6.66 2.51 -9.76
N ILE A 58 -5.57 3.11 -9.31
CA ILE A 58 -5.58 4.10 -8.22
C ILE A 58 -6.48 5.28 -8.63
N GLY A 59 -7.42 5.66 -7.76
CA GLY A 59 -8.39 6.71 -8.05
C GLY A 59 -9.46 6.32 -9.06
N GLY A 60 -9.52 5.05 -9.48
CA GLY A 60 -10.53 4.54 -10.40
C GLY A 60 -11.93 4.51 -9.80
N GLN A 61 -12.93 4.44 -10.67
CA GLN A 61 -14.36 4.48 -10.29
C GLN A 61 -14.87 3.17 -9.69
N GLN A 62 -14.09 2.09 -9.79
CA GLN A 62 -14.47 0.77 -9.28
C GLN A 62 -13.24 -0.09 -8.98
N GLY A 63 -13.44 -1.09 -8.14
CA GLY A 63 -12.42 -2.05 -7.79
C GLY A 63 -11.44 -1.56 -6.74
N ASN A 64 -10.59 -2.47 -6.30
CA ASN A 64 -9.65 -2.23 -5.21
C ASN A 64 -8.21 -2.21 -5.72
N ALA A 65 -7.53 -1.09 -5.55
CA ALA A 65 -6.10 -0.98 -5.82
C ALA A 65 -5.31 -1.64 -4.69
N VAL A 66 -4.25 -2.36 -5.02
CA VAL A 66 -3.40 -3.02 -4.02
C VAL A 66 -2.02 -2.40 -4.04
N LEU A 67 -1.60 -1.89 -2.90
CA LEU A 67 -0.28 -1.34 -2.66
C LEU A 67 0.43 -2.15 -1.60
N ALA A 68 1.70 -2.46 -1.84
CA ALA A 68 2.53 -3.21 -0.90
C ALA A 68 3.87 -2.54 -0.66
N GLY A 69 4.39 -2.69 0.53
CA GLY A 69 5.68 -2.15 0.92
C GLY A 69 6.28 -2.91 2.11
N HIS A 70 7.54 -2.64 2.38
CA HIS A 70 8.28 -3.28 3.46
C HIS A 70 7.95 -2.69 4.83
N VAL A 71 8.06 -3.53 5.84
CA VAL A 71 7.86 -3.19 7.26
C VAL A 71 9.13 -3.33 8.07
N ASP A 72 10.09 -4.12 7.61
CA ASP A 72 11.22 -4.57 8.40
C ASP A 72 12.41 -3.60 8.40
N TYR A 73 13.06 -3.59 9.50
CA TYR A 73 14.23 -2.85 9.91
C TYR A 73 15.48 -3.78 9.85
N PRO A 74 16.73 -3.38 9.46
CA PRO A 74 17.42 -2.32 10.20
C PRO A 74 18.15 -1.24 9.38
N TYR A 75 18.04 -1.16 8.08
CA TYR A 75 18.99 -0.36 7.31
C TYR A 75 18.48 1.00 6.83
N ASP A 76 17.20 1.12 6.51
CA ASP A 76 16.53 2.37 6.14
C ASP A 76 15.10 2.35 6.68
N ALA A 77 14.47 3.51 6.80
CA ALA A 77 13.08 3.59 7.22
C ALA A 77 12.17 2.92 6.17
N PRO A 78 11.67 1.70 6.40
CA PRO A 78 10.82 1.03 5.43
C PRO A 78 9.50 1.78 5.27
N ALA A 79 8.95 1.75 4.05
CA ALA A 79 7.80 2.59 3.68
C ALA A 79 6.57 2.38 4.56
N LEU A 80 6.34 1.17 5.04
CA LEU A 80 5.16 0.79 5.83
C LEU A 80 5.50 0.39 7.28
N ALA A 81 6.62 0.86 7.81
CA ALA A 81 7.06 0.55 9.18
C ALA A 81 6.02 0.92 10.25
N THR A 82 5.22 1.96 9.99
CA THR A 82 4.23 2.48 10.94
C THR A 82 2.80 2.08 10.61
N LEU A 83 2.58 1.23 9.60
CA LEU A 83 1.24 0.84 9.18
C LEU A 83 0.43 0.17 10.30
N TYR A 84 1.09 -0.48 11.24
CA TYR A 84 0.44 -1.10 12.40
C TYR A 84 -0.27 -0.10 13.32
N THR A 85 0.01 1.21 13.19
CA THR A 85 -0.66 2.28 13.94
C THR A 85 -1.92 2.80 13.27
N ALA A 86 -2.25 2.30 12.08
CA ALA A 86 -3.41 2.77 11.32
C ALA A 86 -4.73 2.53 12.08
N GLN A 87 -5.63 3.48 11.97
CA GLN A 87 -6.95 3.44 12.58
C GLN A 87 -8.02 3.94 11.60
N PRO A 88 -9.26 3.40 11.68
CA PRO A 88 -10.35 3.91 10.88
C PRO A 88 -10.52 5.43 10.99
N GLY A 89 -10.79 6.09 9.87
CA GLY A 89 -10.96 7.53 9.77
C GLY A 89 -9.71 8.31 9.40
N GLN A 90 -8.52 7.71 9.48
CA GLN A 90 -7.28 8.37 9.04
C GLN A 90 -7.23 8.51 7.53
N LYS A 91 -6.56 9.57 7.07
CA LYS A 91 -6.45 9.92 5.65
C LYS A 91 -5.13 9.48 5.05
N LEU A 92 -5.20 9.09 3.78
CA LEU A 92 -4.06 8.80 2.92
C LEU A 92 -4.24 9.53 1.59
N TRP A 93 -3.17 10.10 1.07
CA TRP A 93 -3.15 10.70 -0.26
C TRP A 93 -2.22 9.91 -1.17
N VAL A 94 -2.66 9.70 -2.40
CA VAL A 94 -1.88 9.04 -3.44
C VAL A 94 -1.82 9.93 -4.66
N SER A 95 -0.62 10.19 -5.14
CA SER A 95 -0.38 10.88 -6.41
C SER A 95 0.10 9.88 -7.47
N ASP A 96 -0.45 9.97 -8.67
CA ASP A 96 -0.01 9.16 -9.82
C ASP A 96 1.21 9.73 -10.54
N GLY A 97 1.65 10.93 -10.15
CA GLY A 97 2.76 11.64 -10.79
C GLY A 97 2.42 12.34 -12.11
N THR A 98 1.16 12.29 -12.54
CA THR A 98 0.69 12.92 -13.81
C THR A 98 -0.32 14.04 -13.58
N GLY A 99 -0.51 14.43 -12.32
CA GLY A 99 -1.45 15.48 -11.91
C GLY A 99 -2.67 14.96 -11.14
N GLY A 100 -2.90 13.64 -11.09
CA GLY A 100 -3.93 13.03 -10.26
C GLY A 100 -3.48 12.90 -8.81
N VAL A 101 -4.25 13.49 -7.89
CA VAL A 101 -4.08 13.30 -6.44
C VAL A 101 -5.39 12.78 -5.87
N PHE A 102 -5.34 11.63 -5.23
CA PHE A 102 -6.51 10.93 -4.72
C PHE A 102 -6.43 10.81 -3.20
N SER A 103 -7.54 11.09 -2.53
CA SER A 103 -7.68 10.96 -1.08
C SER A 103 -8.47 9.70 -0.74
N TYR A 104 -7.97 8.98 0.25
CA TYR A 104 -8.59 7.77 0.77
C TYR A 104 -8.75 7.88 2.29
N THR A 105 -9.77 7.21 2.81
CA THR A 105 -10.01 7.13 4.26
C THR A 105 -9.91 5.67 4.71
N VAL A 106 -9.16 5.41 5.78
CA VAL A 106 -9.07 4.08 6.38
C VAL A 106 -10.45 3.66 6.87
N THR A 107 -10.90 2.49 6.42
CA THR A 107 -12.17 1.88 6.82
C THR A 107 -11.98 0.72 7.78
N THR A 108 -10.99 -0.14 7.52
CA THR A 108 -10.77 -1.36 8.29
C THR A 108 -9.28 -1.67 8.41
N VAL A 109 -8.86 -1.99 9.62
CA VAL A 109 -7.58 -2.66 9.86
C VAL A 109 -7.91 -4.13 10.08
N ARG A 110 -7.53 -4.99 9.14
CA ARG A 110 -7.88 -6.42 9.21
C ARG A 110 -7.05 -7.13 10.27
N GLU A 111 -7.61 -8.18 10.84
CA GLU A 111 -6.82 -9.15 11.60
C GLU A 111 -5.70 -9.71 10.71
N PRO A 112 -4.49 -9.94 11.26
CA PRO A 112 -3.39 -10.50 10.47
C PRO A 112 -3.77 -11.81 9.78
N THR A 113 -3.42 -11.93 8.51
CA THR A 113 -3.68 -13.13 7.70
C THR A 113 -2.38 -13.88 7.45
N PRO A 114 -2.41 -15.22 7.26
CA PRO A 114 -1.22 -15.97 6.85
C PRO A 114 -0.62 -15.40 5.58
N ARG A 115 0.70 -15.33 5.51
CA ARG A 115 1.43 -14.73 4.39
C ARG A 115 1.13 -15.37 3.04
N ASP A 116 0.97 -16.69 3.02
CA ASP A 116 0.72 -17.49 1.82
C ASP A 116 -0.77 -17.62 1.44
N ALA A 117 -1.64 -17.02 2.24
CA ALA A 117 -3.09 -17.05 2.02
C ALA A 117 -3.72 -15.66 2.15
N PRO A 118 -3.33 -14.67 1.32
CA PRO A 118 -3.95 -13.36 1.35
C PRO A 118 -5.43 -13.45 0.96
N PRO A 119 -6.30 -12.65 1.57
CA PRO A 119 -7.71 -12.65 1.23
C PRO A 119 -7.91 -12.21 -0.23
N ARG A 120 -8.65 -13.00 -1.00
CA ARG A 120 -8.84 -12.77 -2.45
C ARG A 120 -9.60 -11.49 -2.76
N ASN A 121 -10.43 -11.01 -1.84
CA ASN A 121 -11.26 -9.83 -2.05
C ASN A 121 -10.46 -8.52 -2.15
N ILE A 122 -9.20 -8.47 -1.74
CA ILE A 122 -8.36 -7.28 -1.97
C ILE A 122 -8.04 -7.08 -3.46
N PHE A 123 -8.17 -8.11 -4.29
CA PHE A 123 -7.88 -8.08 -5.73
C PHE A 123 -9.13 -7.90 -6.60
N GLU A 124 -10.26 -7.51 -6.03
CA GLU A 124 -11.50 -7.28 -6.80
C GLU A 124 -11.33 -6.10 -7.76
N LEU A 125 -11.62 -6.35 -9.04
CA LEU A 125 -11.58 -5.32 -10.09
C LEU A 125 -12.91 -4.58 -10.25
N ASN A 126 -13.98 -5.13 -9.68
CA ASN A 126 -15.32 -4.57 -9.68
C ASN A 126 -15.74 -4.27 -8.23
N GLY A 127 -16.78 -3.50 -8.05
CA GLY A 127 -17.25 -3.10 -6.73
C GLY A 127 -16.85 -1.68 -6.37
N ALA A 128 -17.02 -1.31 -5.11
CA ALA A 128 -16.74 0.04 -4.64
C ALA A 128 -15.25 0.40 -4.81
N PRO A 129 -14.95 1.64 -5.21
CA PRO A 129 -13.56 2.07 -5.36
C PRO A 129 -12.84 2.14 -4.01
N GLY A 130 -11.72 1.44 -3.91
CA GLY A 130 -10.95 1.34 -2.69
C GLY A 130 -9.47 1.08 -2.93
N LEU A 131 -8.76 0.92 -1.82
CA LEU A 131 -7.34 0.64 -1.80
C LEU A 131 -7.02 -0.22 -0.58
N SER A 132 -6.11 -1.17 -0.75
CA SER A 132 -5.55 -1.92 0.37
C SER A 132 -4.04 -1.72 0.44
N LEU A 133 -3.54 -1.36 1.62
CA LEU A 133 -2.12 -1.37 1.94
C LEU A 133 -1.76 -2.72 2.56
N VAL A 134 -0.74 -3.38 2.03
CA VAL A 134 -0.29 -4.70 2.45
C VAL A 134 1.17 -4.65 2.86
N THR A 135 1.48 -5.17 4.05
CA THR A 135 2.85 -5.35 4.51
C THR A 135 2.98 -6.65 5.30
N CYS A 136 4.21 -7.04 5.60
CA CYS A 136 4.47 -8.20 6.45
C CYS A 136 4.17 -7.90 7.93
N SER A 137 3.82 -8.92 8.68
CA SER A 137 3.57 -8.86 10.12
C SER A 137 3.74 -10.22 10.79
N GLY A 138 3.52 -10.27 12.10
CA GLY A 138 3.65 -11.49 12.89
C GLY A 138 5.10 -11.82 13.25
N ASP A 139 5.37 -13.11 13.48
CA ASP A 139 6.69 -13.57 13.88
C ASP A 139 7.66 -13.60 12.69
N TYR A 140 8.91 -13.26 12.95
CA TYR A 140 10.00 -13.40 11.99
C TYR A 140 10.69 -14.74 12.23
N VAL A 141 10.45 -15.67 11.34
CA VAL A 141 10.86 -17.08 11.50
C VAL A 141 11.63 -17.58 10.28
N GLN A 142 12.38 -18.65 10.47
CA GLN A 142 12.96 -19.43 9.39
C GLN A 142 12.07 -20.64 9.14
N PRO A 143 11.31 -20.67 8.03
CA PRO A 143 10.47 -21.81 7.72
C PRO A 143 11.29 -23.09 7.51
N ASP A 144 10.74 -24.24 7.88
CA ASP A 144 11.39 -25.53 7.68
C ASP A 144 11.81 -25.74 6.22
N GLY A 145 13.09 -26.08 6.04
CA GLY A 145 13.66 -26.30 4.70
C GLY A 145 13.99 -25.02 3.90
N SER A 146 13.79 -23.82 4.47
CA SER A 146 14.15 -22.57 3.83
C SER A 146 15.46 -22.01 4.40
N PRO A 147 16.38 -21.51 3.55
CA PRO A 147 17.56 -20.78 4.02
C PRO A 147 17.26 -19.36 4.47
N SER A 148 16.04 -18.86 4.22
CA SER A 148 15.66 -17.47 4.41
C SER A 148 14.67 -17.30 5.56
N TRP A 149 14.84 -16.20 6.30
CA TRP A 149 13.88 -15.75 7.30
C TRP A 149 12.73 -15.00 6.64
N SER A 150 11.53 -15.15 7.18
CA SER A 150 10.36 -14.42 6.71
C SER A 150 9.32 -14.22 7.80
N TYR A 151 8.44 -13.25 7.58
CA TYR A 151 7.28 -13.02 8.45
C TYR A 151 6.19 -14.06 8.22
N THR A 152 5.44 -14.38 9.27
CA THR A 152 4.37 -15.39 9.23
C THR A 152 3.06 -14.85 8.64
N ASN A 153 2.81 -13.56 8.76
CA ASN A 153 1.53 -12.94 8.43
C ASN A 153 1.68 -11.73 7.51
N ASN A 154 0.55 -11.30 6.96
CA ASN A 154 0.35 -10.00 6.34
C ASN A 154 -0.52 -9.11 7.23
N LEU A 155 -0.19 -7.85 7.32
CA LEU A 155 -1.06 -6.79 7.82
C LEU A 155 -1.71 -6.10 6.62
N ILE A 156 -3.03 -6.00 6.63
CA ILE A 156 -3.81 -5.37 5.56
C ILE A 156 -4.68 -4.27 6.15
N VAL A 157 -4.56 -3.09 5.58
CA VAL A 157 -5.38 -1.92 5.90
C VAL A 157 -6.18 -1.55 4.67
N ASP A 158 -7.51 -1.55 4.79
CA ASP A 158 -8.42 -1.17 3.71
C ASP A 158 -8.83 0.29 3.83
N LEU A 159 -8.90 0.96 2.69
CA LEU A 159 -9.30 2.35 2.57
C LEU A 159 -10.36 2.51 1.48
N ALA A 160 -11.30 3.42 1.70
CA ALA A 160 -12.27 3.82 0.68
C ALA A 160 -11.80 5.09 -0.02
N LEU A 161 -12.04 5.18 -1.33
CA LEU A 161 -11.81 6.41 -2.08
C LEU A 161 -12.80 7.49 -1.62
N ASP A 162 -12.29 8.67 -1.29
CA ASP A 162 -13.15 9.77 -0.90
C ASP A 162 -13.93 10.31 -2.10
N PRO A 163 -15.23 10.61 -1.95
CA PRO A 163 -16.08 11.03 -3.07
C PRO A 163 -15.68 12.40 -3.67
N GLU A 164 -14.93 13.21 -2.95
CA GLU A 164 -14.45 14.52 -3.42
C GLU A 164 -13.16 14.42 -4.25
N THR A 165 -12.60 13.23 -4.38
CA THR A 165 -11.41 13.01 -5.20
C THR A 165 -11.83 12.95 -6.67
N VAL A 166 -11.72 14.06 -7.34
CA VAL A 166 -11.93 14.10 -8.79
C VAL A 166 -10.57 13.92 -9.46
N PRO A 167 -10.39 12.94 -10.35
CA PRO A 167 -9.19 12.87 -11.17
C PRO A 167 -9.05 14.21 -11.92
N VAL A 168 -7.90 14.84 -11.81
CA VAL A 168 -7.61 16.01 -12.63
C VAL A 168 -7.49 15.50 -14.07
N PRO A 169 -8.30 16.00 -15.02
CA PRO A 169 -8.28 15.55 -16.41
C PRO A 169 -6.96 15.86 -17.11
#